data_8a20c975fec9e06081eae204827c9320
#
_entry.id   8a20c975fec9e06081eae204827c9320
#
_cell.length_a   1.000
_cell.length_b   1.000
_cell.length_c   1.000
_cell.angle_alpha   90.00
_cell.angle_beta   90.00
_cell.angle_gamma   90.00
#
_symmetry.space_group_name_H-M   'P 1'
#
loop_
_entity.id
_entity.type
_entity.pdbx_description
1 polymer ?
#
loop_
_entity_poly.entity_id
_entity_poly.type
_entity_poly.pdbx_seq_one_letter_code
_entity_poly.pdbx_strand_id
1 'polypeptide(L)'
;MAKRYHVSRHIDAPVERVWALLTDASSYRAWNRAVVSIEGPITEGATISLVSIVNPKRTFKLKVTEMTPPNRMVWGDGMPLGLFEGERTYRLEEVAGGTEFSMTELLSGPLSGLITRTIPDMTDSFNQFADGLKTAAEATPGDPSLRQENTTG
;
A
#
# COMPACT_ATOMS: atom_id res chain seq x y z
N MET A 1 21.15 8.87 -7.05
CA MET A 1 20.02 8.97 -7.99
C MET A 1 18.76 8.43 -7.36
N ALA A 2 17.66 9.13 -7.53
CA ALA A 2 16.37 8.69 -7.01
C ALA A 2 15.67 7.79 -8.02
N LYS A 3 14.93 6.80 -7.54
CA LYS A 3 14.06 5.97 -8.37
C LYS A 3 12.64 6.11 -7.87
N ARG A 4 11.70 6.23 -8.79
CA ARG A 4 10.30 6.49 -8.47
C ARG A 4 9.40 5.44 -9.13
N TYR A 5 8.48 4.91 -8.32
CA TYR A 5 7.38 4.07 -8.82
C TYR A 5 6.07 4.80 -8.55
N HIS A 6 5.13 4.65 -9.46
CA HIS A 6 3.84 5.32 -9.32
C HIS A 6 2.74 4.51 -9.99
N VAL A 7 1.57 4.48 -9.34
CA VAL A 7 0.36 3.90 -9.91
C VAL A 7 -0.83 4.74 -9.47
N SER A 8 -1.83 4.85 -10.34
CA SER A 8 -3.09 5.50 -9.99
C SER A 8 -4.25 4.71 -10.57
N ARG A 9 -5.42 4.82 -9.90
CA ARG A 9 -6.67 4.18 -10.33
C ARG A 9 -7.85 5.03 -9.93
N HIS A 10 -8.84 5.07 -10.81
CA HIS A 10 -10.16 5.57 -10.44
C HIS A 10 -10.93 4.41 -9.80
N ILE A 11 -11.50 4.65 -8.61
CA ILE A 11 -12.23 3.64 -7.85
C ILE A 11 -13.66 4.12 -7.65
N ASP A 12 -14.64 3.32 -8.10
CA ASP A 12 -16.06 3.64 -7.98
C ASP A 12 -16.56 3.30 -6.57
N ALA A 13 -16.04 4.00 -5.58
CA ALA A 13 -16.40 3.81 -4.18
C ALA A 13 -16.10 5.09 -3.41
N PRO A 14 -16.82 5.31 -2.29
CA PRO A 14 -16.55 6.48 -1.45
C PRO A 14 -15.14 6.44 -0.87
N VAL A 15 -14.57 7.62 -0.66
CA VAL A 15 -13.20 7.74 -0.14
C VAL A 15 -13.04 7.06 1.23
N GLU A 16 -14.06 7.10 2.07
CA GLU A 16 -14.03 6.48 3.39
C GLU A 16 -13.92 4.95 3.29
N ARG A 17 -14.57 4.36 2.30
CA ARG A 17 -14.51 2.91 2.09
C ARG A 17 -13.12 2.49 1.61
N VAL A 18 -12.54 3.23 0.68
CA VAL A 18 -11.19 2.97 0.19
C VAL A 18 -10.19 3.11 1.32
N TRP A 19 -10.32 4.18 2.11
CA TRP A 19 -9.46 4.42 3.26
C TRP A 19 -9.54 3.30 4.29
N ALA A 20 -10.75 2.83 4.59
CA ALA A 20 -10.93 1.75 5.55
C ALA A 20 -10.21 0.46 5.14
N LEU A 21 -10.26 0.11 3.86
CA LEU A 21 -9.54 -1.05 3.34
C LEU A 21 -8.02 -0.84 3.38
N LEU A 22 -7.58 0.34 2.97
CA LEU A 22 -6.15 0.66 2.87
C LEU A 22 -5.47 0.68 4.25
N THR A 23 -6.20 1.06 5.29
CA THR A 23 -5.63 1.21 6.64
C THR A 23 -5.93 0.03 7.56
N ASP A 24 -6.57 -1.01 7.06
CA ASP A 24 -6.85 -2.23 7.83
C ASP A 24 -5.92 -3.35 7.36
N ALA A 25 -4.84 -3.59 8.09
CA ALA A 25 -3.87 -4.62 7.75
C ALA A 25 -4.51 -6.00 7.62
N SER A 26 -5.52 -6.29 8.46
CA SER A 26 -6.19 -7.59 8.43
C SER A 26 -6.97 -7.84 7.14
N SER A 27 -7.35 -6.78 6.42
CA SER A 27 -8.07 -6.90 5.16
C SER A 27 -7.16 -7.25 3.98
N TYR A 28 -5.86 -6.98 4.08
CA TYR A 28 -4.92 -7.09 2.95
C TYR A 28 -4.89 -8.50 2.36
N ARG A 29 -5.01 -9.51 3.19
CA ARG A 29 -5.02 -10.90 2.74
C ARG A 29 -6.12 -11.17 1.70
N ALA A 30 -7.25 -10.50 1.83
CA ALA A 30 -8.40 -10.71 0.96
C ALA A 30 -8.23 -10.07 -0.42
N TRP A 31 -7.48 -8.97 -0.51
CA TRP A 31 -7.45 -8.22 -1.77
C TRP A 31 -6.05 -7.88 -2.28
N ASN A 32 -5.03 -7.91 -1.42
CA ASN A 32 -3.71 -7.38 -1.81
C ASN A 32 -2.74 -8.50 -2.18
N ARG A 33 -2.63 -8.77 -3.47
CA ARG A 33 -1.75 -9.80 -4.01
C ARG A 33 -0.28 -9.39 -4.04
N ALA A 34 0.00 -8.11 -3.83
CA ALA A 34 1.37 -7.61 -3.78
C ALA A 34 2.04 -7.90 -2.44
N VAL A 35 1.27 -8.27 -1.43
CA VAL A 35 1.73 -8.46 -0.05
C VAL A 35 1.51 -9.90 0.37
N VAL A 36 2.58 -10.58 0.77
CA VAL A 36 2.51 -11.94 1.33
C VAL A 36 1.92 -11.89 2.73
N SER A 37 2.41 -10.95 3.56
CA SER A 37 1.90 -10.74 4.90
C SER A 37 2.16 -9.32 5.36
N ILE A 38 1.30 -8.83 6.25
CA ILE A 38 1.47 -7.54 6.89
C ILE A 38 0.97 -7.66 8.33
N GLU A 39 1.73 -7.12 9.27
CA GLU A 39 1.39 -7.16 10.69
C GLU A 39 1.60 -5.80 11.32
N GLY A 40 0.75 -5.50 12.27
CA GLY A 40 0.80 -4.28 13.04
C GLY A 40 -0.40 -3.39 12.78
N PRO A 41 -0.69 -2.45 13.68
CA PRO A 41 -1.73 -1.46 13.41
C PRO A 41 -1.20 -0.44 12.40
N ILE A 42 -2.02 -0.12 11.40
CA ILE A 42 -1.67 0.95 10.46
C ILE A 42 -2.17 2.26 11.06
N THR A 43 -1.37 2.80 11.97
CA THR A 43 -1.65 4.06 12.68
C THR A 43 -0.40 4.91 12.72
N GLU A 44 -0.57 6.23 12.80
CA GLU A 44 0.57 7.15 12.78
C GLU A 44 1.52 6.87 13.95
N GLY A 45 2.80 6.77 13.62
CA GLY A 45 3.85 6.46 14.58
C GLY A 45 4.11 4.97 14.77
N ALA A 46 3.23 4.10 14.26
CA ALA A 46 3.40 2.65 14.41
C ALA A 46 4.42 2.09 13.43
N THR A 47 5.02 0.97 13.80
CA THR A 47 5.87 0.19 12.91
C THR A 47 5.10 -1.04 12.44
N ILE A 48 5.08 -1.26 11.13
CA ILE A 48 4.44 -2.44 10.54
C ILE A 48 5.50 -3.36 9.95
N SER A 49 5.20 -4.65 9.96
CA SER A 49 6.08 -5.67 9.37
C SER A 49 5.43 -6.17 8.09
N LEU A 50 6.13 -6.08 6.97
CA LEU A 50 5.57 -6.39 5.66
C LEU A 50 6.49 -7.34 4.89
N VAL A 51 5.89 -8.36 4.29
CA VAL A 51 6.57 -9.25 3.34
C VAL A 51 5.91 -9.07 1.98
N SER A 52 6.72 -8.66 1.00
CA SER A 52 6.24 -8.40 -0.37
C SER A 52 6.49 -9.61 -1.26
N ILE A 53 5.67 -9.77 -2.30
CA ILE A 53 5.88 -10.83 -3.29
C ILE A 53 7.17 -10.63 -4.07
N VAL A 54 7.68 -9.41 -4.18
CA VAL A 54 8.95 -9.14 -4.89
C VAL A 54 10.15 -9.65 -4.12
N ASN A 55 10.01 -9.85 -2.81
CA ASN A 55 11.08 -10.43 -1.97
C ASN A 55 10.47 -11.19 -0.80
N PRO A 56 9.90 -12.40 -1.04
CA PRO A 56 9.15 -13.13 -0.01
C PRO A 56 10.00 -13.68 1.13
N LYS A 57 11.31 -13.60 1.01
CA LYS A 57 12.21 -14.10 2.05
C LYS A 57 12.63 -13.02 3.05
N ARG A 58 12.19 -11.77 2.84
CA ARG A 58 12.59 -10.66 3.69
C ARG A 58 11.36 -9.99 4.31
N THR A 59 11.47 -9.68 5.61
CA THR A 59 10.48 -8.87 6.30
C THR A 59 11.00 -7.43 6.36
N PHE A 60 10.18 -6.51 5.86
CA PHE A 60 10.48 -5.09 5.93
C PHE A 60 9.79 -4.47 7.12
N LYS A 61 10.52 -3.67 7.89
CA LYS A 61 9.96 -2.86 8.97
C LYS A 61 9.71 -1.47 8.44
N LEU A 62 8.45 -1.08 8.39
CA LEU A 62 8.03 0.21 7.84
C LEU A 62 7.36 1.03 8.92
N LYS A 63 7.65 2.32 8.95
CA LYS A 63 7.04 3.23 9.91
C LYS A 63 5.96 4.05 9.23
N VAL A 64 4.80 4.13 9.87
CA VAL A 64 3.73 5.02 9.40
C VAL A 64 4.07 6.41 9.90
N THR A 65 4.60 7.25 9.03
CA THR A 65 5.13 8.56 9.41
C THR A 65 4.10 9.66 9.37
N GLU A 66 3.02 9.46 8.60
CA GLU A 66 1.96 10.46 8.48
C GLU A 66 0.63 9.79 8.18
N MET A 67 -0.44 10.26 8.84
CA MET A 67 -1.81 9.87 8.47
C MET A 67 -2.71 11.09 8.55
N THR A 68 -3.32 11.43 7.43
CA THR A 68 -4.32 12.48 7.30
C THR A 68 -5.58 11.85 6.71
N PRO A 69 -6.42 11.23 7.57
CA PRO A 69 -7.62 10.55 7.08
C PRO A 69 -8.61 11.52 6.43
N PRO A 70 -9.31 11.12 5.41
CA PRO A 70 -9.18 9.88 4.65
C PRO A 70 -8.35 10.05 3.37
N ASN A 71 -7.41 11.00 3.34
CA ASN A 71 -6.81 11.48 2.10
C ASN A 71 -5.35 11.11 1.90
N ARG A 72 -4.57 10.94 2.97
CA ARG A 72 -3.12 10.78 2.81
C ARG A 72 -2.51 9.91 3.89
N MET A 73 -1.60 9.05 3.49
CA MET A 73 -0.80 8.23 4.39
C MET A 73 0.60 8.07 3.82
N VAL A 74 1.61 8.10 4.68
CA VAL A 74 3.01 7.94 4.27
C VAL A 74 3.65 6.84 5.11
N TRP A 75 4.30 5.89 4.44
CA TRP A 75 5.12 4.85 5.06
C TRP A 75 6.58 5.11 4.71
N GLY A 76 7.45 5.04 5.70
CA GLY A 76 8.88 5.27 5.51
C GLY A 76 9.73 4.08 5.92
N ASP A 77 10.83 3.90 5.22
CA ASP A 77 11.86 2.91 5.52
C ASP A 77 13.20 3.52 5.13
N GLY A 78 14.27 3.09 5.78
CA GLY A 78 15.57 3.63 5.43
C GLY A 78 16.72 3.12 6.27
N MET A 79 17.91 3.52 5.86
CA MET A 79 19.15 3.28 6.58
C MET A 79 19.50 4.50 7.42
N PRO A 80 20.29 4.33 8.50
CA PRO A 80 20.74 5.45 9.32
C PRO A 80 21.48 6.51 8.50
N LEU A 81 21.44 7.75 8.98
CA LEU A 81 22.17 8.89 8.42
C LEU A 81 21.75 9.26 7.00
N GLY A 82 20.54 8.88 6.59
CA GLY A 82 20.03 9.22 5.26
C GLY A 82 20.77 8.57 4.10
N LEU A 83 21.52 7.50 4.34
CA LEU A 83 22.27 6.80 3.29
C LEU A 83 21.35 6.20 2.24
N PHE A 84 20.18 5.78 2.66
CA PHE A 84 19.13 5.29 1.78
C PHE A 84 17.80 5.53 2.46
N GLU A 85 16.83 6.03 1.69
CA GLU A 85 15.46 6.24 2.17
C GLU A 85 14.46 5.74 1.16
N GLY A 86 13.43 5.05 1.66
CA GLY A 86 12.26 4.69 0.89
C GLY A 86 11.05 5.38 1.50
N GLU A 87 10.24 6.03 0.68
CA GLU A 87 9.03 6.70 1.15
C GLU A 87 7.89 6.36 0.20
N ARG A 88 6.84 5.77 0.76
CA ARG A 88 5.64 5.43 0.01
C ARG A 88 4.50 6.31 0.46
N THR A 89 3.93 7.07 -0.48
CA THR A 89 2.81 7.97 -0.25
C THR A 89 1.57 7.42 -0.89
N TYR A 90 0.50 7.31 -0.09
CA TYR A 90 -0.84 6.95 -0.55
C TYR A 90 -1.71 8.20 -0.53
N ARG A 91 -2.42 8.45 -1.63
CA ARG A 91 -3.33 9.57 -1.72
C ARG A 91 -4.69 9.11 -2.19
N LEU A 92 -5.72 9.63 -1.54
CA LEU A 92 -7.12 9.43 -1.92
C LEU A 92 -7.75 10.80 -2.10
N GLU A 93 -8.30 11.03 -3.27
CA GLU A 93 -8.99 12.28 -3.57
C GLU A 93 -10.44 11.97 -3.96
N GLU A 94 -11.38 12.63 -3.30
CA GLU A 94 -12.78 12.49 -3.67
C GLU A 94 -13.02 13.20 -5.00
N VAL A 95 -13.58 12.47 -5.95
CA VAL A 95 -13.88 12.99 -7.28
C VAL A 95 -15.30 12.61 -7.66
N ALA A 96 -15.81 13.19 -8.74
CA ALA A 96 -17.13 12.83 -9.24
C ALA A 96 -17.14 11.34 -9.60
N GLY A 97 -18.09 10.60 -8.99
CA GLY A 97 -18.23 9.17 -9.25
C GLY A 97 -17.30 8.28 -8.45
N GLY A 98 -16.59 8.80 -7.44
CA GLY A 98 -15.80 7.93 -6.59
C GLY A 98 -14.55 8.56 -6.01
N THR A 99 -13.45 7.81 -6.09
CA THR A 99 -12.17 8.18 -5.49
C THR A 99 -11.04 8.02 -6.50
N GLU A 100 -10.17 8.99 -6.57
CA GLU A 100 -8.90 8.86 -7.29
C GLU A 100 -7.83 8.40 -6.30
N PHE A 101 -7.33 7.19 -6.50
CA PHE A 101 -6.28 6.59 -5.68
C PHE A 101 -4.94 6.72 -6.38
N SER A 102 -3.90 7.11 -5.64
CA SER A 102 -2.54 7.03 -6.14
C SER A 102 -1.60 6.54 -5.06
N MET A 103 -0.56 5.84 -5.49
CA MET A 103 0.50 5.32 -4.64
C MET A 103 1.83 5.60 -5.33
N THR A 104 2.74 6.25 -4.61
CA THR A 104 4.05 6.61 -5.15
C THR A 104 5.11 6.15 -4.17
N GLU A 105 6.18 5.53 -4.68
CA GLU A 105 7.34 5.21 -3.86
C GLU A 105 8.56 5.91 -4.42
N LEU A 106 9.26 6.62 -3.55
CA LEU A 106 10.50 7.31 -3.88
C LEU A 106 11.64 6.65 -3.11
N LEU A 107 12.63 6.15 -3.85
CA LEU A 107 13.85 5.58 -3.30
C LEU A 107 14.98 6.58 -3.54
N SER A 108 15.60 7.06 -2.46
CA SER A 108 16.57 8.15 -2.54
C SER A 108 17.75 7.94 -1.58
N GLY A 109 18.68 8.89 -1.59
CA GLY A 109 19.88 8.84 -0.75
C GLY A 109 21.12 8.47 -1.56
N PRO A 110 22.33 8.71 -1.01
CA PRO A 110 23.58 8.45 -1.74
C PRO A 110 23.80 6.99 -2.14
N LEU A 111 23.22 6.02 -1.39
CA LEU A 111 23.33 4.61 -1.73
C LEU A 111 22.17 4.11 -2.59
N SER A 112 21.24 4.98 -2.98
CA SER A 112 20.03 4.55 -3.69
C SER A 112 20.34 3.86 -5.02
N GLY A 113 21.31 4.37 -5.78
CA GLY A 113 21.71 3.76 -7.04
C GLY A 113 22.25 2.34 -6.89
N LEU A 114 22.99 2.09 -5.81
CA LEU A 114 23.53 0.77 -5.53
C LEU A 114 22.45 -0.20 -5.05
N ILE A 115 21.60 0.27 -4.15
CA ILE A 115 20.55 -0.57 -3.53
C ILE A 115 19.45 -0.90 -4.55
N THR A 116 19.05 0.06 -5.39
CA THR A 116 18.00 -0.18 -6.38
C THR A 116 18.40 -1.20 -7.44
N ARG A 117 19.69 -1.45 -7.63
CA ARG A 117 20.16 -2.53 -8.52
C ARG A 117 19.81 -3.91 -7.98
N THR A 118 19.64 -4.03 -6.67
CA THR A 118 19.33 -5.31 -6.02
C THR A 118 17.84 -5.52 -5.81
N ILE A 119 17.02 -4.47 -6.02
CA ILE A 119 15.57 -4.54 -5.85
C ILE A 119 14.94 -4.90 -7.19
N PRO A 120 14.12 -5.98 -7.24
CA PRO A 120 13.38 -6.30 -8.46
C PRO A 120 12.45 -5.16 -8.86
N ASP A 121 12.08 -5.11 -10.14
CA ASP A 121 11.13 -4.13 -10.64
C ASP A 121 9.79 -4.31 -9.91
N MET A 122 9.29 -3.23 -9.30
CA MET A 122 8.08 -3.25 -8.50
C MET A 122 6.82 -2.85 -9.28
N THR A 123 6.92 -2.65 -10.58
CA THR A 123 5.79 -2.20 -11.40
C THR A 123 4.61 -3.15 -11.29
N ASP A 124 4.84 -4.46 -11.45
CA ASP A 124 3.75 -5.43 -11.38
C ASP A 124 3.12 -5.50 -9.99
N SER A 125 3.92 -5.43 -8.93
CA SER A 125 3.38 -5.45 -7.58
C SER A 125 2.57 -4.20 -7.27
N PHE A 126 2.97 -3.04 -7.81
CA PHE A 126 2.20 -1.80 -7.67
C PHE A 126 0.84 -1.92 -8.36
N ASN A 127 0.81 -2.50 -9.55
CA ASN A 127 -0.44 -2.72 -10.26
C ASN A 127 -1.34 -3.70 -9.52
N GLN A 128 -0.78 -4.78 -8.97
CA GLN A 128 -1.54 -5.76 -8.20
C GLN A 128 -2.13 -5.13 -6.94
N PHE A 129 -1.37 -4.28 -6.26
CA PHE A 129 -1.85 -3.55 -5.09
C PHE A 129 -3.05 -2.68 -5.46
N ALA A 130 -2.89 -1.85 -6.48
CA ALA A 130 -3.92 -0.89 -6.90
C ALA A 130 -5.17 -1.60 -7.43
N ASP A 131 -5.00 -2.66 -8.22
CA ASP A 131 -6.13 -3.40 -8.79
C ASP A 131 -6.89 -4.16 -7.72
N GLY A 132 -6.18 -4.73 -6.75
CA GLY A 132 -6.81 -5.41 -5.62
C GLY A 132 -7.64 -4.46 -4.78
N LEU A 133 -7.10 -3.30 -4.46
CA LEU A 133 -7.81 -2.28 -3.70
C LEU A 133 -9.06 -1.81 -4.44
N LYS A 134 -8.93 -1.55 -5.73
CA LYS A 134 -10.05 -1.14 -6.58
C LYS A 134 -11.16 -2.19 -6.57
N THR A 135 -10.81 -3.44 -6.81
CA THR A 135 -11.78 -4.54 -6.83
C THR A 135 -12.50 -4.67 -5.48
N ALA A 136 -11.75 -4.64 -4.38
CA ALA A 136 -12.34 -4.78 -3.05
C ALA A 136 -13.25 -3.62 -2.71
N ALA A 137 -12.86 -2.39 -3.04
CA ALA A 137 -13.64 -1.20 -2.73
C ALA A 137 -14.93 -1.12 -3.56
N GLU A 138 -14.87 -1.58 -4.81
CA GLU A 138 -16.02 -1.54 -5.72
C GLU A 138 -17.01 -2.68 -5.48
N ALA A 139 -16.61 -3.71 -4.73
CA ALA A 139 -17.51 -4.79 -4.40
C ALA A 139 -18.66 -4.29 -3.53
N THR A 140 -19.90 -4.58 -3.94
CA THR A 140 -21.07 -4.09 -3.20
C THR A 140 -21.29 -4.90 -1.93
N PRO A 141 -21.80 -4.25 -0.85
CA PRO A 141 -22.26 -5.00 0.32
C PRO A 141 -23.35 -5.98 -0.10
N GLY A 142 -23.12 -7.25 0.09
CA GLY A 142 -24.01 -8.30 -0.40
C GLY A 142 -23.51 -9.03 -1.63
N ASP A 143 -22.36 -8.63 -2.16
CA ASP A 143 -21.66 -9.37 -3.21
C ASP A 143 -21.34 -10.77 -2.69
N PRO A 144 -21.67 -11.84 -3.44
CA PRO A 144 -21.39 -13.20 -3.00
C PRO A 144 -19.94 -13.47 -2.64
N SER A 145 -19.00 -12.79 -3.28
CA SER A 145 -17.58 -12.94 -2.97
C SER A 145 -17.22 -12.43 -1.57
N LEU A 146 -17.96 -11.44 -1.06
CA LEU A 146 -17.78 -10.94 0.29
C LEU A 146 -18.48 -11.79 1.33
N ARG A 147 -19.60 -12.42 0.95
CA ARG A 147 -20.36 -13.28 1.86
C ARG A 147 -19.64 -14.57 2.20
N GLN A 148 -18.84 -15.09 1.29
CA GLN A 148 -18.11 -16.33 1.53
C GLN A 148 -17.10 -16.22 2.65
N GLU A 149 -16.58 -15.03 2.90
CA GLU A 149 -15.66 -14.81 4.00
C GLU A 149 -16.36 -14.69 5.36
N ASN A 150 -17.65 -14.31 5.35
CA ASN A 150 -18.42 -14.13 6.57
C ASN A 150 -19.23 -15.37 6.98
N THR A 151 -19.39 -16.35 6.10
CA THR A 151 -20.23 -17.52 6.38
C THR A 151 -19.47 -18.72 6.91
N THR A 152 -18.17 -18.62 7.03
CA THR A 152 -17.33 -19.68 7.59
C THR A 152 -17.03 -19.46 9.08
N GLY A 153 -17.77 -18.59 9.70
CA GLY A 153 -17.67 -18.37 11.14
C GLY A 153 -18.61 -19.26 11.91
#